data_f138ce599c54819e61697e281ed06edc
#
_entry.id   f138ce599c54819e61697e281ed06edc
#
_cell.length_a   1.000
_cell.length_b   1.000
_cell.length_c   1.000
_cell.angle_alpha   90.00
_cell.angle_beta   90.00
_cell.angle_gamma   90.00
#
_symmetry.space_group_name_H-M   'P 1'
#
loop_
_entity.id
_entity.type
_entity.pdbx_description
1 polymer ?
#
loop_
_entity_poly.entity_id
_entity_poly.type
_entity_poly.pdbx_seq_one_letter_code
_entity_poly.pdbx_strand_id
1 'polypeptide(L)'
;MKKTLLCWLAALGAAAVIPACGGAAGDKSLSGLDRERFRSEVNGRPTDLYTLTNAAGMEVCITNFGGRIVSVMVPDRTGTLRDVVLGFDNIADYVRIPSDFGASIGRYANRIGHGRFVLDGDTVRLPVNNYGHCLHGGPDGWQYRVYEAHQPDPRSLALTLHSPDGDAGFPGAVTAKVVYRLTEDNAIDIAYEATADRP
;
A
#
# COMPACT_ATOMS: atom_id res chain seq x y z
N MET A 1 55.54 69.14 0.51
CA MET A 1 55.47 67.65 0.52
C MET A 1 54.35 67.27 1.49
N LYS A 2 53.12 67.05 0.99
CA LYS A 2 51.96 66.64 1.81
C LYS A 2 51.63 65.15 1.41
N LYS A 3 51.74 64.24 2.36
CA LYS A 3 51.38 62.87 2.21
C LYS A 3 49.89 62.70 2.53
N THR A 4 49.12 62.31 1.55
CA THR A 4 47.67 61.98 1.70
C THR A 4 47.55 60.52 2.10
N LEU A 5 46.95 60.25 3.25
CA LEU A 5 46.68 58.92 3.78
C LEU A 5 45.30 58.51 3.29
N LEU A 6 45.20 57.43 2.51
CA LEU A 6 43.93 56.89 1.99
C LEU A 6 43.44 55.81 2.98
N CYS A 7 42.37 56.11 3.71
CA CYS A 7 41.67 55.11 4.55
C CYS A 7 40.77 54.25 3.70
N TRP A 8 40.98 52.95 3.66
CA TRP A 8 40.06 51.96 3.12
C TRP A 8 39.08 51.56 4.23
N LEU A 9 37.82 51.90 4.05
CA LEU A 9 36.72 51.38 4.85
C LEU A 9 36.27 50.02 4.23
N ALA A 10 36.57 48.92 4.93
CA ALA A 10 36.04 47.62 4.62
C ALA A 10 34.61 47.51 5.18
N ALA A 11 33.61 47.47 4.29
CA ALA A 11 32.25 47.18 4.65
C ALA A 11 32.09 45.67 4.84
N LEU A 12 31.94 45.21 6.08
CA LEU A 12 31.48 43.87 6.38
C LEU A 12 29.97 43.80 6.10
N GLY A 13 29.62 43.15 4.99
CA GLY A 13 28.24 42.74 4.72
C GLY A 13 27.88 41.52 5.58
N ALA A 14 27.09 41.72 6.62
CA ALA A 14 26.45 40.65 7.36
C ALA A 14 25.38 40.00 6.46
N ALA A 15 25.66 38.84 5.88
CA ALA A 15 24.67 38.02 5.24
C ALA A 15 23.76 37.44 6.32
N ALA A 16 22.53 37.96 6.42
CA ALA A 16 21.48 37.38 7.24
C ALA A 16 21.10 36.02 6.64
N VAL A 17 21.53 34.94 7.28
CA VAL A 17 21.04 33.58 7.01
C VAL A 17 19.61 33.54 7.56
N ILE A 18 18.62 33.68 6.69
CA ILE A 18 17.24 33.40 7.03
C ILE A 18 17.14 31.85 7.12
N PRO A 19 16.81 31.29 8.30
CA PRO A 19 16.48 29.88 8.35
C PRO A 19 15.19 29.71 7.54
N ALA A 20 15.28 29.04 6.41
CA ALA A 20 14.10 28.52 5.73
C ALA A 20 13.46 27.50 6.67
N CYS A 21 12.45 27.94 7.44
CA CYS A 21 11.47 27.04 8.04
C CYS A 21 10.69 26.40 6.89
N GLY A 22 11.30 25.42 6.24
CA GLY A 22 10.60 24.43 5.46
C GLY A 22 9.81 23.59 6.44
N GLY A 23 8.59 24.02 6.79
CA GLY A 23 7.59 23.14 7.33
C GLY A 23 7.42 22.03 6.27
N ALA A 24 7.74 20.78 6.63
CA ALA A 24 7.42 19.65 5.81
C ALA A 24 5.90 19.75 5.52
N ALA A 25 5.54 20.12 4.29
CA ALA A 25 4.22 19.92 3.76
C ALA A 25 3.99 18.41 3.94
N GLY A 26 3.03 18.03 4.79
CA GLY A 26 2.74 16.64 5.07
C GLY A 26 2.62 15.89 3.74
N ASP A 27 3.14 14.66 3.72
CA ASP A 27 3.26 13.79 2.55
C ASP A 27 1.85 13.34 2.12
N LYS A 28 1.04 14.30 1.62
CA LYS A 28 -0.35 14.11 1.22
C LYS A 28 -0.43 13.75 -0.25
N SER A 29 -1.22 12.72 -0.53
CA SER A 29 -1.59 12.30 -1.87
C SER A 29 -2.48 13.33 -2.58
N LEU A 30 -2.69 13.17 -3.89
CA LEU A 30 -3.64 13.97 -4.66
C LEU A 30 -5.09 13.79 -4.17
N SER A 31 -5.44 12.63 -3.61
CA SER A 31 -6.73 12.38 -2.96
C SER A 31 -6.84 13.00 -1.56
N GLY A 32 -5.77 13.62 -1.04
CA GLY A 32 -5.74 14.23 0.28
C GLY A 32 -5.40 13.26 1.42
N LEU A 33 -5.08 11.99 1.11
CA LEU A 33 -4.65 11.01 2.10
C LEU A 33 -3.34 11.44 2.73
N ASP A 34 -3.26 11.32 4.05
CA ASP A 34 -2.06 11.61 4.83
C ASP A 34 -1.35 10.29 5.14
N ARG A 35 -0.13 10.11 4.62
CA ARG A 35 0.67 8.90 4.80
C ARG A 35 0.87 8.56 6.27
N GLU A 36 1.05 9.56 7.14
CA GLU A 36 1.26 9.34 8.58
C GLU A 36 0.06 8.62 9.24
N ARG A 37 -1.15 8.78 8.71
CA ARG A 37 -2.34 8.08 9.20
C ARG A 37 -2.38 6.59 8.81
N PHE A 38 -1.47 6.15 7.94
CA PHE A 38 -1.30 4.74 7.56
C PHE A 38 -0.07 4.10 8.21
N ARG A 39 0.80 4.88 8.84
CA ARG A 39 1.95 4.39 9.59
C ARG A 39 1.54 3.97 10.98
N SER A 40 1.63 2.67 11.22
CA SER A 40 1.30 2.03 12.50
C SER A 40 1.95 0.66 12.55
N GLU A 41 1.66 -0.08 13.60
CA GLU A 41 2.01 -1.48 13.72
C GLU A 41 0.73 -2.31 13.87
N VAL A 42 0.57 -3.33 13.01
CA VAL A 42 -0.54 -4.26 13.04
C VAL A 42 0.02 -5.68 13.12
N ASN A 43 -0.32 -6.40 14.18
CA ASN A 43 0.17 -7.76 14.45
C ASN A 43 1.71 -7.86 14.43
N GLY A 44 2.42 -6.87 15.01
CA GLY A 44 3.87 -6.83 15.09
C GLY A 44 4.57 -6.47 13.76
N ARG A 45 3.83 -6.00 12.75
CA ARG A 45 4.37 -5.62 11.45
C ARG A 45 4.04 -4.17 11.12
N PRO A 46 5.00 -3.40 10.57
CA PRO A 46 4.77 -2.00 10.20
C PRO A 46 3.85 -1.89 8.98
N THR A 47 2.89 -0.97 9.06
CA THR A 47 2.04 -0.57 7.94
C THR A 47 2.47 0.78 7.38
N ASP A 48 2.19 1.01 6.10
CA ASP A 48 2.47 2.29 5.43
C ASP A 48 1.51 2.50 4.24
N LEU A 49 1.54 3.69 3.66
CA LEU A 49 0.88 4.05 2.41
C LEU A 49 1.95 4.32 1.34
N TYR A 50 1.81 3.65 0.21
CA TYR A 50 2.69 3.76 -0.96
C TYR A 50 1.96 4.48 -2.07
N THR A 51 2.59 5.50 -2.65
CA THR A 51 2.01 6.28 -3.73
C THR A 51 2.74 5.98 -5.04
N LEU A 52 1.98 5.60 -6.06
CA LEU A 52 2.46 5.43 -7.44
C LEU A 52 1.98 6.62 -8.26
N THR A 53 2.87 7.20 -9.06
CA THR A 53 2.56 8.34 -9.93
C THR A 53 3.17 8.16 -11.30
N ASN A 54 2.49 8.62 -12.37
CA ASN A 54 3.01 8.67 -13.72
C ASN A 54 3.11 10.11 -14.26
N ALA A 55 3.74 10.28 -15.41
CA ALA A 55 3.90 11.59 -16.02
C ALA A 55 2.58 12.19 -16.55
N ALA A 56 1.56 11.36 -16.74
CA ALA A 56 0.22 11.80 -17.17
C ALA A 56 -0.63 12.36 -16.01
N GLY A 57 -0.11 12.34 -14.76
CA GLY A 57 -0.77 12.91 -13.59
C GLY A 57 -1.74 11.98 -12.88
N MET A 58 -1.80 10.70 -13.24
CA MET A 58 -2.53 9.69 -12.48
C MET A 58 -1.76 9.32 -11.21
N GLU A 59 -2.49 9.08 -10.13
CA GLU A 59 -1.94 8.63 -8.85
C GLU A 59 -2.71 7.43 -8.32
N VAL A 60 -1.99 6.48 -7.74
CA VAL A 60 -2.56 5.29 -7.07
C VAL A 60 -1.93 5.18 -5.68
N CYS A 61 -2.76 5.14 -4.64
CA CYS A 61 -2.32 4.90 -3.27
C CYS A 61 -2.64 3.47 -2.86
N ILE A 62 -1.65 2.78 -2.28
CA ILE A 62 -1.74 1.37 -1.87
C ILE A 62 -1.20 1.24 -0.45
N THR A 63 -1.92 0.56 0.44
CA THR A 63 -1.39 0.16 1.74
C THR A 63 -0.94 -1.30 1.70
N ASN A 64 0.15 -1.60 2.42
CA ASN A 64 0.60 -2.98 2.59
C ASN A 64 -0.28 -3.80 3.55
N PHE A 65 -1.24 -3.21 4.24
CA PHE A 65 -2.26 -3.93 4.98
C PHE A 65 -3.32 -4.48 4.03
N GLY A 66 -3.30 -5.79 3.80
CA GLY A 66 -4.16 -6.49 2.86
C GLY A 66 -3.79 -6.24 1.38
N GLY A 67 -2.64 -5.61 1.10
CA GLY A 67 -2.25 -5.25 -0.26
C GLY A 67 -3.33 -4.44 -0.97
N ARG A 68 -3.89 -3.41 -0.31
CA ARG A 68 -5.11 -2.71 -0.75
C ARG A 68 -4.82 -1.49 -1.59
N ILE A 69 -5.51 -1.37 -2.71
CA ILE A 69 -5.68 -0.08 -3.39
C ILE A 69 -6.62 0.77 -2.53
N VAL A 70 -6.13 1.92 -2.09
CA VAL A 70 -6.85 2.85 -1.20
C VAL A 70 -7.47 4.01 -1.97
N SER A 71 -6.78 4.48 -3.01
CA SER A 71 -7.20 5.61 -3.86
C SER A 71 -6.66 5.42 -5.26
N VAL A 72 -7.44 5.85 -6.26
CA VAL A 72 -7.05 5.95 -7.66
C VAL A 72 -7.55 7.27 -8.21
N MET A 73 -6.63 8.22 -8.34
CA MET A 73 -6.91 9.55 -8.91
C MET A 73 -6.73 9.54 -10.41
N VAL A 74 -7.83 9.65 -11.14
CA VAL A 74 -7.86 9.68 -12.60
C VAL A 74 -8.49 10.97 -13.11
N PRO A 75 -8.04 11.51 -14.25
CA PRO A 75 -8.71 12.64 -14.88
C PRO A 75 -10.04 12.20 -15.49
N ASP A 76 -11.10 12.94 -15.23
CA ASP A 76 -12.36 12.81 -15.93
C ASP A 76 -12.25 13.43 -17.36
N ARG A 77 -13.34 13.40 -18.13
CA ARG A 77 -13.39 13.94 -19.49
C ARG A 77 -13.06 15.44 -19.59
N THR A 78 -13.08 16.17 -18.48
CA THR A 78 -12.72 17.60 -18.40
C THR A 78 -11.29 17.82 -17.91
N GLY A 79 -10.55 16.75 -17.59
CA GLY A 79 -9.22 16.79 -17.00
C GLY A 79 -9.23 16.99 -15.48
N THR A 80 -10.40 17.01 -14.84
CA THR A 80 -10.51 17.12 -13.38
C THR A 80 -10.21 15.76 -12.75
N LEU A 81 -9.24 15.74 -11.82
CA LEU A 81 -8.90 14.52 -11.09
C LEU A 81 -10.03 14.10 -10.14
N ARG A 82 -10.37 12.81 -10.16
CA ARG A 82 -11.39 12.19 -9.31
C ARG A 82 -10.84 10.90 -8.73
N ASP A 83 -11.11 10.69 -7.43
CA ASP A 83 -10.93 9.36 -6.83
C ASP A 83 -12.09 8.45 -7.23
N VAL A 84 -11.74 7.27 -7.77
CA VAL A 84 -12.73 6.29 -8.26
C VAL A 84 -12.77 5.02 -7.40
N VAL A 85 -12.13 5.02 -6.24
CA VAL A 85 -12.05 3.88 -5.32
C VAL A 85 -12.75 4.21 -4.00
N LEU A 86 -13.46 3.22 -3.44
CA LEU A 86 -13.98 3.29 -2.09
C LEU A 86 -12.93 2.77 -1.09
N GLY A 87 -12.76 3.48 0.01
CA GLY A 87 -11.81 3.10 1.06
C GLY A 87 -11.93 3.96 2.31
N PHE A 88 -11.00 3.76 3.23
CA PHE A 88 -10.85 4.59 4.43
C PHE A 88 -9.58 5.43 4.31
N ASP A 89 -9.53 6.55 5.01
CA ASP A 89 -8.44 7.50 4.97
C ASP A 89 -7.38 7.30 6.07
N ASN A 90 -7.42 6.15 6.75
CA ASN A 90 -6.47 5.76 7.78
C ASN A 90 -6.45 4.25 8.02
N ILE A 91 -5.33 3.76 8.58
CA ILE A 91 -5.16 2.33 8.85
C ILE A 91 -6.06 1.83 9.98
N ALA A 92 -6.35 2.66 10.98
CA ALA A 92 -7.15 2.25 12.14
C ALA A 92 -8.57 1.84 11.73
N ASP A 93 -9.16 2.51 10.75
CA ASP A 93 -10.47 2.15 10.23
C ASP A 93 -10.43 0.85 9.42
N TYR A 94 -9.38 0.60 8.62
CA TYR A 94 -9.20 -0.68 7.94
C TYR A 94 -9.04 -1.86 8.90
N VAL A 95 -8.42 -1.64 10.05
CA VAL A 95 -8.28 -2.68 11.10
C VAL A 95 -9.59 -2.88 11.85
N ARG A 96 -10.30 -1.80 12.18
CA ARG A 96 -11.51 -1.82 13.01
C ARG A 96 -12.77 -2.25 12.25
N ILE A 97 -12.87 -1.87 10.96
CA ILE A 97 -14.06 -2.08 10.14
C ILE A 97 -13.77 -3.18 9.12
N PRO A 98 -14.29 -4.41 9.31
CA PRO A 98 -14.10 -5.48 8.33
C PRO A 98 -14.58 -5.04 6.95
N SER A 99 -13.70 -5.05 5.98
CA SER A 99 -14.01 -4.75 4.58
C SER A 99 -13.03 -5.45 3.65
N ASP A 100 -13.45 -5.68 2.41
CA ASP A 100 -12.61 -6.25 1.36
C ASP A 100 -12.26 -5.19 0.29
N PHE A 101 -12.53 -3.90 0.57
CA PHE A 101 -12.25 -2.80 -0.36
C PHE A 101 -10.79 -2.80 -0.82
N GLY A 102 -10.58 -2.91 -2.13
CA GLY A 102 -9.28 -2.86 -2.79
C GLY A 102 -8.29 -3.97 -2.43
N ALA A 103 -8.67 -4.96 -1.62
CA ALA A 103 -7.77 -5.93 -1.02
C ALA A 103 -7.30 -7.02 -1.99
N SER A 104 -6.07 -7.50 -1.78
CA SER A 104 -5.54 -8.74 -2.35
C SER A 104 -6.01 -9.93 -1.53
N ILE A 105 -6.99 -10.66 -2.08
CA ILE A 105 -7.66 -11.76 -1.41
C ILE A 105 -6.86 -13.08 -1.53
N GLY A 106 -6.82 -13.86 -0.48
CA GLY A 106 -6.17 -15.18 -0.43
C GLY A 106 -6.46 -15.96 0.86
N ARG A 107 -6.09 -17.30 0.86
CA ARG A 107 -5.54 -18.03 -0.32
C ARG A 107 -6.53 -18.22 -1.46
N TYR A 108 -7.84 -18.29 -1.16
CA TYR A 108 -8.90 -18.53 -2.13
C TYR A 108 -9.90 -17.39 -2.12
N ALA A 109 -10.12 -16.79 -3.27
CA ALA A 109 -11.08 -15.70 -3.41
C ALA A 109 -12.51 -16.26 -3.52
N ASN A 110 -13.49 -15.49 -3.00
CA ASN A 110 -14.88 -15.86 -2.91
C ASN A 110 -15.10 -17.08 -1.97
N ARG A 111 -16.06 -17.98 -2.22
CA ARG A 111 -16.50 -18.98 -1.26
C ARG A 111 -16.01 -20.38 -1.58
N ILE A 112 -15.54 -21.08 -0.53
CA ILE A 112 -15.43 -22.54 -0.51
C ILE A 112 -16.66 -23.06 0.24
N GLY A 113 -17.46 -23.87 -0.45
CA GLY A 113 -18.72 -24.40 0.05
C GLY A 113 -18.52 -25.21 1.34
N HIS A 114 -19.24 -24.85 2.41
CA HIS A 114 -19.15 -25.48 3.73
C HIS A 114 -17.74 -25.52 4.33
N GLY A 115 -16.83 -24.64 3.88
CA GLY A 115 -15.44 -24.59 4.33
C GLY A 115 -14.67 -25.89 4.12
N ARG A 116 -14.96 -26.66 3.05
CA ARG A 116 -14.27 -27.95 2.81
C ARG A 116 -14.06 -28.23 1.34
N PHE A 117 -12.97 -28.90 1.05
CA PHE A 117 -12.65 -29.45 -0.27
C PHE A 117 -11.78 -30.71 -0.11
N VAL A 118 -11.63 -31.49 -1.19
CA VAL A 118 -10.74 -32.63 -1.22
C VAL A 118 -9.50 -32.28 -2.03
N LEU A 119 -8.33 -32.58 -1.47
CA LEU A 119 -7.03 -32.44 -2.12
C LEU A 119 -6.24 -33.72 -1.92
N ASP A 120 -5.81 -34.36 -3.01
CA ASP A 120 -5.05 -35.61 -3.02
C ASP A 120 -5.68 -36.77 -2.19
N GLY A 121 -7.03 -36.79 -2.10
CA GLY A 121 -7.79 -37.79 -1.35
C GLY A 121 -8.12 -37.39 0.09
N ASP A 122 -7.45 -36.38 0.63
CA ASP A 122 -7.69 -35.86 1.97
C ASP A 122 -8.72 -34.74 1.99
N THR A 123 -9.59 -34.73 3.02
CA THR A 123 -10.55 -33.65 3.21
C THR A 123 -9.93 -32.51 4.02
N VAL A 124 -9.69 -31.37 3.38
CA VAL A 124 -9.29 -30.12 4.01
C VAL A 124 -10.52 -29.42 4.58
N ARG A 125 -10.41 -28.94 5.81
CA ARG A 125 -11.47 -28.19 6.51
C ARG A 125 -10.96 -26.83 6.88
N LEU A 126 -11.72 -25.78 6.49
CA LEU A 126 -11.40 -24.37 6.71
C LEU A 126 -12.39 -23.75 7.71
N PRO A 127 -11.99 -22.72 8.45
CA PRO A 127 -12.91 -21.93 9.23
C PRO A 127 -14.02 -21.33 8.36
N VAL A 128 -15.25 -21.36 8.86
CA VAL A 128 -16.39 -20.73 8.19
C VAL A 128 -16.65 -19.35 8.79
N ASN A 129 -16.87 -18.36 7.95
CA ASN A 129 -17.05 -16.96 8.36
C ASN A 129 -18.22 -16.27 7.65
N ASN A 130 -18.90 -16.95 6.73
CA ASN A 130 -19.98 -16.36 5.95
C ASN A 130 -21.06 -17.38 5.58
N TYR A 131 -22.23 -17.35 6.25
CA TYR A 131 -23.39 -18.22 6.01
C TYR A 131 -23.05 -19.72 5.89
N GLY A 132 -22.14 -20.21 6.74
CA GLY A 132 -21.70 -21.61 6.73
C GLY A 132 -20.66 -21.96 5.66
N HIS A 133 -20.09 -20.96 4.99
CA HIS A 133 -19.02 -21.13 3.99
C HIS A 133 -17.74 -20.42 4.43
N CYS A 134 -16.59 -20.82 3.86
CA CYS A 134 -15.35 -20.06 3.98
C CYS A 134 -15.31 -18.99 2.87
N LEU A 135 -15.36 -17.71 3.25
CA LEU A 135 -15.29 -16.57 2.33
C LEU A 135 -13.91 -15.92 2.42
N HIS A 136 -13.29 -15.68 1.27
CA HIS A 136 -12.06 -14.89 1.14
C HIS A 136 -10.90 -15.36 2.04
N GLY A 137 -10.70 -16.68 2.14
CA GLY A 137 -9.64 -17.27 2.97
C GLY A 137 -9.99 -17.39 4.45
N GLY A 138 -11.26 -17.09 4.84
CA GLY A 138 -11.72 -17.22 6.22
C GLY A 138 -11.53 -15.95 7.04
N PRO A 139 -11.72 -16.02 8.38
CA PRO A 139 -11.67 -14.86 9.26
C PRO A 139 -10.28 -14.19 9.29
N ASP A 140 -9.22 -14.95 9.03
CA ASP A 140 -7.83 -14.48 9.01
C ASP A 140 -7.24 -14.45 7.60
N GLY A 141 -8.08 -14.19 6.58
CA GLY A 141 -7.67 -14.11 5.19
C GLY A 141 -6.61 -13.03 4.93
N TRP A 142 -6.00 -13.07 3.75
CA TRP A 142 -4.87 -12.21 3.39
C TRP A 142 -5.22 -10.72 3.39
N GLN A 143 -6.49 -10.36 3.25
CA GLN A 143 -6.97 -8.98 3.36
C GLN A 143 -6.76 -8.36 4.75
N TYR A 144 -6.47 -9.18 5.78
CA TYR A 144 -6.20 -8.74 7.15
C TYR A 144 -4.72 -8.92 7.54
N ARG A 145 -3.85 -9.21 6.58
CA ARG A 145 -2.41 -9.41 6.80
C ARG A 145 -1.60 -8.21 6.32
N VAL A 146 -0.46 -8.00 6.97
CA VAL A 146 0.52 -7.01 6.54
C VAL A 146 1.55 -7.68 5.64
N TYR A 147 1.67 -7.20 4.40
CA TYR A 147 2.64 -7.64 3.42
C TYR A 147 3.98 -6.95 3.62
N GLU A 148 5.06 -7.61 3.27
CA GLU A 148 6.36 -6.97 3.07
C GLU A 148 6.32 -6.17 1.77
N ALA A 149 6.73 -4.90 1.82
CA ALA A 149 6.61 -3.99 0.70
C ALA A 149 7.99 -3.56 0.18
N HIS A 150 8.12 -3.53 -1.13
CA HIS A 150 9.28 -3.01 -1.83
C HIS A 150 8.83 -2.13 -3.00
N GLN A 151 9.15 -0.83 -2.93
CA GLN A 151 8.86 0.15 -3.97
C GLN A 151 10.17 0.51 -4.70
N PRO A 152 10.49 -0.14 -5.84
CA PRO A 152 11.75 0.07 -6.54
C PRO A 152 11.82 1.40 -7.29
N ASP A 153 10.66 1.93 -7.67
CA ASP A 153 10.53 3.17 -8.44
C ASP A 153 9.16 3.84 -8.17
N PRO A 154 8.92 5.09 -8.62
CA PRO A 154 7.67 5.81 -8.38
C PRO A 154 6.40 5.19 -8.98
N ARG A 155 6.52 4.18 -9.85
CA ARG A 155 5.40 3.57 -10.57
C ARG A 155 5.16 2.11 -10.23
N SER A 156 6.02 1.50 -9.42
CA SER A 156 5.97 0.06 -9.13
C SER A 156 5.99 -0.20 -7.63
N LEU A 157 5.17 -1.13 -7.18
CA LEU A 157 5.15 -1.63 -5.80
C LEU A 157 5.02 -3.14 -5.81
N ALA A 158 5.94 -3.84 -5.17
CA ALA A 158 5.88 -5.28 -4.93
C ALA A 158 5.52 -5.55 -3.47
N LEU A 159 4.51 -6.37 -3.25
CA LEU A 159 4.04 -6.81 -1.94
C LEU A 159 4.20 -8.32 -1.83
N THR A 160 4.86 -8.81 -0.77
CA THR A 160 5.11 -10.23 -0.53
C THR A 160 4.46 -10.67 0.77
N LEU A 161 3.78 -11.80 0.76
CA LEU A 161 3.17 -12.43 1.92
C LEU A 161 3.64 -13.89 2.03
N HIS A 162 4.08 -14.27 3.23
CA HIS A 162 4.38 -15.66 3.58
C HIS A 162 3.24 -16.22 4.42
N SER A 163 2.60 -17.25 3.92
CA SER A 163 1.51 -17.98 4.55
C SER A 163 2.04 -19.37 4.90
N PRO A 164 2.27 -19.70 6.19
CA PRO A 164 2.86 -20.98 6.60
C PRO A 164 1.91 -22.14 6.36
N ASP A 165 2.44 -23.37 6.45
CA ASP A 165 1.62 -24.58 6.45
C ASP A 165 0.56 -24.55 7.56
N GLY A 166 -0.68 -24.86 7.22
CA GLY A 166 -1.82 -24.83 8.15
C GLY A 166 -2.44 -23.44 8.36
N ASP A 167 -1.92 -22.38 7.71
CA ASP A 167 -2.45 -21.02 7.82
C ASP A 167 -3.92 -20.98 7.36
N ALA A 168 -4.81 -20.50 8.22
CA ALA A 168 -6.27 -20.50 8.04
C ALA A 168 -6.85 -21.89 7.67
N GLY A 169 -6.16 -23.00 8.04
CA GLY A 169 -6.54 -24.38 7.74
C GLY A 169 -6.10 -24.89 6.37
N PHE A 170 -5.44 -24.10 5.55
CA PHE A 170 -4.92 -24.54 4.26
C PHE A 170 -3.60 -25.31 4.40
N PRO A 171 -3.42 -26.42 3.69
CA PRO A 171 -2.16 -27.17 3.72
C PRO A 171 -1.07 -26.49 2.89
N GLY A 172 0.18 -26.80 3.21
CA GLY A 172 1.37 -26.29 2.53
C GLY A 172 1.72 -24.85 2.90
N ALA A 173 3.00 -24.51 2.80
CA ALA A 173 3.45 -23.13 2.91
C ALA A 173 3.37 -22.44 1.53
N VAL A 174 2.88 -21.20 1.50
CA VAL A 174 2.73 -20.42 0.28
C VAL A 174 3.45 -19.08 0.44
N THR A 175 4.25 -18.72 -0.56
CA THR A 175 4.72 -17.35 -0.74
C THR A 175 3.93 -16.72 -1.88
N ALA A 176 3.18 -15.68 -1.57
CA ALA A 176 2.43 -14.90 -2.55
C ALA A 176 3.08 -13.55 -2.77
N LYS A 177 3.10 -13.10 -4.02
CA LYS A 177 3.60 -11.79 -4.41
C LYS A 177 2.58 -11.11 -5.30
N VAL A 178 2.30 -9.84 -5.00
CA VAL A 178 1.45 -8.97 -5.82
C VAL A 178 2.30 -7.79 -6.27
N VAL A 179 2.36 -7.55 -7.57
CA VAL A 179 3.08 -6.41 -8.14
C VAL A 179 2.09 -5.47 -8.79
N TYR A 180 2.06 -4.25 -8.30
CA TYR A 180 1.30 -3.14 -8.88
C TYR A 180 2.23 -2.30 -9.72
N ARG A 181 1.83 -1.96 -10.92
CA ARG A 181 2.54 -1.05 -11.80
C ARG A 181 1.58 -0.05 -12.45
N LEU A 182 1.84 1.22 -12.24
CA LEU A 182 1.15 2.30 -12.93
C LEU A 182 1.87 2.60 -14.25
N THR A 183 1.17 2.43 -15.38
CA THR A 183 1.72 2.67 -16.71
C THR A 183 1.63 4.15 -17.11
N GLU A 184 2.35 4.56 -18.13
CA GLU A 184 2.32 5.95 -18.63
C GLU A 184 1.02 6.29 -19.36
N ASP A 185 0.29 5.29 -19.84
CA ASP A 185 -1.02 5.40 -20.51
C ASP A 185 -2.20 5.26 -19.54
N ASN A 186 -1.97 5.48 -18.22
CA ASN A 186 -2.98 5.46 -17.18
C ASN A 186 -3.66 4.10 -16.96
N ALA A 187 -2.94 3.00 -17.15
CA ALA A 187 -3.38 1.68 -16.76
C ALA A 187 -2.68 1.24 -15.45
N ILE A 188 -3.36 0.41 -14.67
CA ILE A 188 -2.81 -0.28 -13.50
C ILE A 188 -2.65 -1.75 -13.88
N ASP A 189 -1.39 -2.18 -14.04
CA ASP A 189 -1.06 -3.60 -14.19
C ASP A 189 -0.95 -4.23 -12.82
N ILE A 190 -1.62 -5.37 -12.60
CA ILE A 190 -1.55 -6.14 -11.36
C ILE A 190 -1.14 -7.56 -11.70
N ALA A 191 0.06 -7.96 -11.28
CA ALA A 191 0.57 -9.31 -11.46
C ALA A 191 0.53 -10.06 -10.13
N TYR A 192 -0.01 -11.28 -10.14
CA TYR A 192 -0.04 -12.20 -9.00
C TYR A 192 0.88 -13.38 -9.28
N GLU A 193 1.78 -13.65 -8.35
CA GLU A 193 2.67 -14.81 -8.36
C GLU A 193 2.48 -15.57 -7.05
N ALA A 194 2.46 -16.90 -7.11
CA ALA A 194 2.44 -17.73 -5.92
C ALA A 194 3.33 -18.97 -6.11
N THR A 195 4.06 -19.32 -5.07
CA THR A 195 4.81 -20.57 -4.99
C THR A 195 4.36 -21.32 -3.74
N ALA A 196 4.18 -22.63 -3.87
CA ALA A 196 3.84 -23.51 -2.76
C ALA A 196 4.89 -24.61 -2.63
N ASP A 197 5.08 -25.11 -1.41
CA ASP A 197 5.98 -26.25 -1.12
C ASP A 197 5.33 -27.61 -1.40
N ARG A 198 4.00 -27.63 -1.54
CA ARG A 198 3.19 -28.80 -1.89
C ARG A 198 1.81 -28.37 -2.42
N PRO A 199 1.03 -29.30 -3.03
CA PRO A 199 -0.34 -29.05 -3.48
C PRO A 199 -1.26 -28.50 -2.39
#